data_a11618bf4cb1c87a4aaa0a9386de8cb5
#
_entry.id   a11618bf4cb1c87a4aaa0a9386de8cb5
#
_cell.length_a   1.000
_cell.length_b   1.000
_cell.length_c   1.000
_cell.angle_alpha   90.00
_cell.angle_beta   90.00
_cell.angle_gamma   90.00
#
_symmetry.space_group_name_H-M   'P 1'
#
loop_
_entity.id
_entity.type
_entity.pdbx_description
1 polymer ?
#
loop_
_entity_poly.entity_id
_entity_poly.type
_entity_poly.pdbx_seq_one_letter_code
_entity_poly.pdbx_strand_id
1 'polypeptide(L)' 'GQVRRMAFDAIRRRHPDYSEDEVRLKFIELTYGKPLADEVRAWQAER' A
#
# COMPACT_ATOMS: atom_id res chain seq x y z
N GLY A 1 -12.97 -1.05 -7.79
CA GLY A 1 -14.23 -1.47 -7.19
C GLY A 1 -14.36 -1.11 -5.73
N GLN A 2 -15.49 -1.46 -5.16
CA GLN A 2 -15.78 -1.14 -3.76
C GLN A 2 -14.83 -1.85 -2.79
N VAL A 3 -14.40 -3.07 -3.15
CA VAL A 3 -13.51 -3.84 -2.28
C VAL A 3 -12.16 -3.16 -2.10
N ARG A 4 -11.61 -2.64 -3.20
CA ARG A 4 -10.35 -1.90 -3.13
C ARG A 4 -10.47 -0.65 -2.27
N ARG A 5 -11.55 0.08 -2.46
CA ARG A 5 -11.80 1.31 -1.69
C ARG A 5 -11.90 1.00 -0.21
N MET A 6 -12.61 -0.07 0.14
CA MET A 6 -12.71 -0.49 1.53
C MET A 6 -11.35 -0.85 2.12
N ALA A 7 -10.53 -1.55 1.34
CA ALA A 7 -9.19 -1.93 1.78
C ALA A 7 -8.32 -0.70 2.04
N PHE A 8 -8.34 0.26 1.12
CA PHE A 8 -7.59 1.51 1.29
C PHE A 8 -8.08 2.29 2.51
N ASP A 9 -9.39 2.39 2.68
CA ASP A 9 -9.96 3.08 3.83
C ASP A 9 -9.54 2.43 5.13
N ALA A 10 -9.55 1.11 5.19
CA ALA A 10 -9.14 0.37 6.39
C ALA A 10 -7.66 0.66 6.72
N ILE A 11 -6.81 0.69 5.70
CA ILE A 11 -5.40 1.00 5.90
C ILE A 11 -5.22 2.42 6.42
N ARG A 12 -5.93 3.37 5.83
CA ARG A 12 -5.84 4.78 6.24
C ARG A 12 -6.32 4.97 7.69
N ARG A 13 -7.33 4.24 8.09
CA ARG A 13 -7.84 4.32 9.47
C ARG A 13 -6.83 3.79 10.48
N ARG A 14 -6.13 2.71 10.12
CA ARG A 14 -5.10 2.14 10.99
C ARG A 14 -3.84 2.96 11.01
N HIS A 15 -3.54 3.63 9.90
CA HIS A 15 -2.29 4.37 9.72
C HIS A 15 -2.60 5.77 9.19
N PRO A 16 -3.19 6.65 10.01
CA PRO A 16 -3.59 7.98 9.54
C PRO A 16 -2.42 8.86 9.11
N ASP A 17 -1.22 8.50 9.51
CA ASP A 17 0.00 9.22 9.15
C ASP A 17 0.63 8.75 7.83
N TYR A 18 0.05 7.71 7.21
CA TYR A 18 0.58 7.21 5.95
C TYR A 18 0.26 8.16 4.79
N SER A 19 1.24 8.36 3.91
CA SER A 19 1.02 9.02 2.63
C SER A 19 0.25 8.09 1.70
N GLU A 20 -0.21 8.61 0.56
CA GLU A 20 -0.89 7.76 -0.42
C GLU A 20 0.00 6.64 -0.92
N ASP A 21 1.30 6.93 -1.14
CA ASP A 21 2.24 5.90 -1.57
C ASP A 21 2.39 4.80 -0.53
N GLU A 22 2.44 5.17 0.75
CA GLU A 22 2.54 4.19 1.82
C GLU A 22 1.29 3.32 1.91
N VAL A 23 0.12 3.92 1.72
CA VAL A 23 -1.13 3.17 1.71
C VAL A 23 -1.13 2.17 0.56
N ARG A 24 -0.70 2.57 -0.62
CA ARG A 24 -0.60 1.67 -1.77
C ARG A 24 0.37 0.52 -1.53
N LEU A 25 1.53 0.82 -0.95
CA LEU A 25 2.51 -0.20 -0.62
C LEU A 25 1.94 -1.21 0.36
N LYS A 26 1.22 -0.73 1.37
CA LYS A 26 0.59 -1.62 2.34
C LYS A 26 -0.46 -2.51 1.68
N PHE A 27 -1.24 -1.94 0.77
CA PHE A 27 -2.23 -2.70 0.01
C PHE A 27 -1.57 -3.80 -0.82
N ILE A 28 -0.47 -3.48 -1.49
CA ILE A 28 0.27 -4.45 -2.30
C ILE A 28 0.83 -5.56 -1.40
N GLU A 29 1.36 -5.19 -0.25
CA GLU A 29 1.89 -6.16 0.70
C GLU A 29 0.81 -7.14 1.17
N LEU A 30 -0.37 -6.63 1.48
CA LEU A 30 -1.48 -7.46 1.96
C LEU A 30 -2.08 -8.33 0.85
N THR A 31 -2.03 -7.86 -0.39
CA THR A 31 -2.66 -8.54 -1.52
C THR A 31 -1.71 -9.52 -2.21
N TYR A 32 -0.48 -9.09 -2.46
CA TYR A 32 0.50 -9.85 -3.27
C TYR A 32 1.67 -10.38 -2.46
N GLY A 33 1.87 -9.85 -1.26
CA GLY A 33 2.94 -10.29 -0.41
C GLY A 33 4.09 -9.29 -0.33
N LYS A 34 4.93 -9.52 0.66
CA LYS A 34 6.04 -8.63 0.97
C LYS A 34 7.09 -8.52 -0.14
N PRO A 35 7.47 -9.61 -0.84
CA PRO A 35 8.47 -9.50 -1.90
C PRO A 35 8.10 -8.50 -3.00
N LEU A 36 6.83 -8.50 -3.43
CA LEU A 36 6.39 -7.56 -4.45
C LEU A 36 6.35 -6.13 -3.91
N ALA A 37 5.92 -5.95 -2.68
CA ALA A 37 5.90 -4.63 -2.05
C ALA A 37 7.32 -4.07 -1.95
N ASP A 38 8.30 -4.90 -1.62
CA ASP A 38 9.69 -4.48 -1.55
C ASP A 38 10.22 -4.05 -2.92
N GLU A 39 9.84 -4.77 -3.98
CA GLU A 39 10.24 -4.39 -5.34
C GLU A 39 9.65 -3.05 -5.74
N VAL A 40 8.37 -2.83 -5.45
CA VAL A 40 7.72 -1.55 -5.77
C VAL A 40 8.37 -0.41 -4.99
N ARG A 41 8.70 -0.65 -3.73
CA ARG A 41 9.36 0.35 -2.90
C ARG A 41 10.74 0.73 -3.47
N ALA A 42 11.51 -0.26 -3.91
CA ALA A 42 12.80 -0.02 -4.53
C ALA A 42 12.65 0.76 -5.82
N TRP A 43 11.65 0.42 -6.62
CA TRP A 43 11.36 1.13 -7.86
C TRP A 43 10.98 2.60 -7.58
N GLN A 44 10.17 2.85 -6.57
CA GLN A 44 9.81 4.21 -6.20
C GLN A 44 11.01 5.01 -5.70
N ALA A 45 11.91 4.35 -4.99
CA ALA A 45 13.11 5.01 -4.47
C ALA A 45 14.06 5.47 -5.57
N GLU A 46 14.01 4.82 -6.74
CA GLU A 46 14.85 5.18 -7.88
C GLU A 46 14.32 6.37 -8.67
N ARG A 47 13.10 6.77 -8.43
CA ARG A 47 12.50 7.92 -9.10
C ARG A 47 12.94 9.22 -8.43
#